data_1b2d86d8e6795225410d00a8b676cede
#
_entry.id   1b2d86d8e6795225410d00a8b676cede
#
_cell.length_a   1.000
_cell.length_b   1.000
_cell.length_c   1.000
_cell.angle_alpha   90.00
_cell.angle_beta   90.00
_cell.angle_gamma   90.00
#
_symmetry.space_group_name_H-M   'P 1'
#
loop_
_entity.id
_entity.type
_entity.pdbx_description
1 polymer ?
#
loop_
_entity_poly.entity_id
_entity_poly.type
_entity_poly.pdbx_seq_one_letter_code
_entity_poly.pdbx_strand_id
1 'polypeptide(L)'
;MTVTIAAGETSIADLSAYLPLLARLRNGARPQPNWSAIVDDAVQVWARPGFDTFLVIPRLRFEPFDYQLRAARSVLRRMRGRGIMADEVGLGKTIEAGLVLSELRMRGLADQVLVIVPAGLVDQWRDELERKFGLPTTIAQSGSTPAREIGMDRPVTIASLAAARRDPLLGRLTDTNWDLVIFD
;
A
#
# COMPACT_ATOMS: atom_id res chain seq x y z
N MET A 1 -2.10 -14.24 15.51
CA MET A 1 -2.64 -13.27 14.55
C MET A 1 -1.52 -12.90 13.59
N THR A 2 -1.70 -13.14 12.32
CA THR A 2 -0.70 -12.88 11.28
C THR A 2 -1.26 -11.86 10.33
N VAL A 3 -0.59 -10.72 10.15
CA VAL A 3 -0.97 -9.72 9.16
C VAL A 3 -0.11 -9.93 7.91
N THR A 4 -0.76 -10.20 6.79
CA THR A 4 -0.10 -10.34 5.49
C THR A 4 -0.33 -9.06 4.69
N ILE A 5 0.75 -8.42 4.27
CA ILE A 5 0.73 -7.24 3.40
C ILE A 5 1.24 -7.67 2.04
N ALA A 6 0.39 -7.56 1.02
CA ALA A 6 0.79 -7.69 -0.38
C ALA A 6 0.53 -6.36 -1.08
N ALA A 7 1.59 -5.69 -1.48
CA ALA A 7 1.49 -4.62 -2.47
C ALA A 7 1.21 -5.27 -3.84
N GLY A 8 0.26 -4.75 -4.58
CA GLY A 8 0.06 -5.11 -5.98
C GLY A 8 1.39 -5.01 -6.73
N GLU A 9 1.54 -5.69 -7.85
CA GLU A 9 2.71 -5.51 -8.69
C GLU A 9 2.80 -4.02 -9.02
N THR A 10 3.55 -3.29 -8.20
CA THR A 10 4.16 -2.06 -8.68
C THR A 10 5.03 -2.56 -9.79
N SER A 11 4.51 -2.48 -11.02
CA SER A 11 5.30 -2.64 -12.22
C SER A 11 6.58 -1.89 -11.93
N ILE A 12 7.69 -2.61 -11.84
CA ILE A 12 9.02 -2.02 -11.88
C ILE A 12 8.98 -1.12 -13.09
N ALA A 13 8.88 0.17 -12.86
CA ALA A 13 8.72 1.25 -13.80
C ALA A 13 8.04 0.76 -15.09
N ASP A 14 6.87 1.23 -15.40
CA ASP A 14 6.19 0.88 -16.64
C ASP A 14 7.23 0.88 -17.78
N LEU A 15 7.77 -0.31 -18.08
CA LEU A 15 8.80 -0.47 -19.10
C LEU A 15 8.30 -0.01 -20.45
N SER A 16 6.98 0.20 -20.59
CA SER A 16 6.38 0.75 -21.81
C SER A 16 6.95 2.13 -22.13
N ALA A 17 7.28 2.95 -21.13
CA ALA A 17 7.94 4.24 -21.33
C ALA A 17 9.39 4.08 -21.88
N TYR A 18 10.01 2.94 -21.61
CA TYR A 18 11.38 2.64 -22.05
C TYR A 18 11.44 1.76 -23.31
N LEU A 19 10.33 1.16 -23.74
CA LEU A 19 10.28 0.35 -24.95
C LEU A 19 10.79 1.06 -26.20
N PRO A 20 10.48 2.36 -26.44
CA PRO A 20 11.06 3.09 -27.57
C PRO A 20 12.57 3.24 -27.48
N LEU A 21 13.10 3.45 -26.27
CA LEU A 21 14.55 3.53 -26.03
C LEU A 21 15.22 2.17 -26.25
N LEU A 22 14.66 1.10 -25.70
CA LEU A 22 15.16 -0.26 -25.88
C LEU A 22 15.12 -0.69 -27.36
N ALA A 23 14.06 -0.34 -28.09
CA ALA A 23 13.97 -0.59 -29.52
C ALA A 23 15.04 0.18 -30.31
N ARG A 24 15.35 1.42 -29.95
CA ARG A 24 16.41 2.22 -30.58
C ARG A 24 17.80 1.65 -30.26
N LEU A 25 18.04 1.20 -29.04
CA LEU A 25 19.29 0.56 -28.67
C LEU A 25 19.50 -0.77 -29.42
N ARG A 26 18.45 -1.59 -29.57
CA ARG A 26 18.48 -2.84 -30.31
C ARG A 26 18.78 -2.62 -31.80
N ASN A 27 18.29 -1.53 -32.35
CA ASN A 27 18.48 -1.20 -33.78
C ASN A 27 19.80 -0.46 -34.08
N GLY A 28 20.73 -0.43 -33.10
CA GLY A 28 22.06 0.16 -33.29
C GLY A 28 22.07 1.70 -33.38
N ALA A 29 20.93 2.36 -33.24
CA ALA A 29 20.86 3.79 -33.11
C ALA A 29 21.46 4.19 -31.75
N ARG A 30 22.61 4.83 -31.73
CA ARG A 30 23.14 5.50 -30.54
C ARG A 30 22.37 6.82 -30.36
N PRO A 31 21.35 6.90 -29.50
CA PRO A 31 20.77 8.19 -29.19
C PRO A 31 21.86 9.01 -28.52
N GLN A 32 22.05 10.23 -28.98
CA GLN A 32 22.80 11.22 -28.20
C GLN A 32 22.05 11.35 -26.86
N PRO A 33 22.64 10.94 -25.73
CA PRO A 33 21.94 11.02 -24.46
C PRO A 33 21.67 12.49 -24.18
N ASN A 34 20.41 12.84 -23.97
CA ASN A 34 20.10 14.10 -23.32
C ASN A 34 20.52 13.97 -21.86
N TRP A 35 21.81 14.24 -21.59
CA TRP A 35 22.40 14.09 -20.27
C TRP A 35 21.67 14.92 -19.22
N SER A 36 21.11 16.09 -19.57
CA SER A 36 20.34 16.88 -18.62
C SER A 36 19.08 16.16 -18.17
N ALA A 37 18.30 15.54 -19.08
CA ALA A 37 17.12 14.78 -18.73
C ALA A 37 17.47 13.53 -17.90
N ILE A 38 18.56 12.84 -18.25
CA ILE A 38 19.03 11.68 -17.48
C ILE A 38 19.48 12.08 -16.07
N VAL A 39 20.18 13.21 -15.96
CA VAL A 39 20.60 13.73 -14.65
C VAL A 39 19.40 14.19 -13.84
N ASP A 40 18.44 14.88 -14.45
CA ASP A 40 17.20 15.30 -13.78
C ASP A 40 16.40 14.09 -13.28
N ASP A 41 16.23 13.06 -14.10
CA ASP A 41 15.59 11.80 -13.71
C ASP A 41 16.37 11.08 -12.59
N ALA A 42 17.70 11.02 -12.69
CA ALA A 42 18.53 10.41 -11.67
C ALA A 42 18.48 11.20 -10.35
N VAL A 43 18.48 12.53 -10.40
CA VAL A 43 18.30 13.39 -9.22
C VAL A 43 16.91 13.18 -8.61
N GLN A 44 15.86 13.10 -9.42
CA GLN A 44 14.49 12.80 -8.95
C GLN A 44 14.42 11.44 -8.25
N VAL A 45 15.05 10.40 -8.81
CA VAL A 45 15.10 9.07 -8.19
C VAL A 45 15.96 9.08 -6.92
N TRP A 46 17.09 9.79 -6.93
CA TRP A 46 17.99 9.88 -5.78
C TRP A 46 17.43 10.76 -4.66
N ALA A 47 16.72 11.83 -5.01
CA ALA A 47 16.08 12.74 -4.07
C ALA A 47 14.81 12.14 -3.44
N ARG A 48 14.27 11.04 -3.97
CA ARG A 48 13.17 10.32 -3.30
C ARG A 48 13.71 9.73 -2.00
N PRO A 49 13.23 10.19 -0.83
CA PRO A 49 13.68 9.62 0.42
C PRO A 49 13.43 8.11 0.41
N GLY A 50 14.49 7.31 0.56
CA GLY A 50 14.34 5.87 0.76
C GLY A 50 13.49 5.60 2.01
N PHE A 51 13.07 4.35 2.21
CA PHE A 51 12.32 3.95 3.43
C PHE A 51 13.19 3.96 4.71
N ASP A 52 14.31 4.66 4.70
CA ASP A 52 15.16 4.87 5.88
C ASP A 52 14.51 5.84 6.86
N THR A 53 13.81 6.84 6.34
CA THR A 53 13.06 7.82 7.10
C THR A 53 11.57 7.70 6.79
N PHE A 54 10.77 7.63 7.84
CA PHE A 54 9.31 7.63 7.72
C PHE A 54 8.79 9.05 7.50
N LEU A 55 8.05 9.26 6.43
CA LEU A 55 7.38 10.53 6.14
C LEU A 55 6.10 10.69 6.95
N VAL A 56 5.51 9.58 7.38
CA VAL A 56 4.21 9.56 8.09
C VAL A 56 4.32 10.01 9.55
N ILE A 57 5.47 9.83 10.21
CA ILE A 57 5.63 10.07 11.67
C ILE A 57 5.09 11.43 12.11
N PRO A 58 5.41 12.57 11.45
CA PRO A 58 4.92 13.88 11.89
C PRO A 58 3.39 14.06 11.80
N ARG A 59 2.69 13.16 11.12
CA ARG A 59 1.23 13.21 10.91
C ARG A 59 0.47 12.22 11.78
N LEU A 60 1.18 11.34 12.50
CA LEU A 60 0.55 10.39 13.41
C LEU A 60 -0.04 11.12 14.63
N ARG A 61 -1.15 10.60 15.11
CA ARG A 61 -1.83 11.10 16.32
C ARG A 61 -1.44 10.30 17.57
N PHE A 62 -0.35 9.58 17.50
CA PHE A 62 0.23 8.76 18.57
C PHE A 62 1.72 8.61 18.33
N GLU A 63 2.45 8.17 19.35
CA GLU A 63 3.88 7.86 19.24
C GLU A 63 4.05 6.35 19.05
N PRO A 64 4.57 5.90 17.90
CA PRO A 64 4.81 4.48 17.65
C PRO A 64 6.04 4.02 18.43
N PHE A 65 6.01 2.79 18.91
CA PHE A 65 7.16 2.18 19.56
C PHE A 65 8.27 1.84 18.54
N ASP A 66 9.52 1.85 19.00
CA ASP A 66 10.67 1.55 18.14
C ASP A 66 10.59 0.19 17.43
N TYR A 67 10.05 -0.83 18.09
CA TYR A 67 9.91 -2.15 17.48
C TYR A 67 8.88 -2.13 16.33
N GLN A 68 7.80 -1.36 16.45
CA GLN A 68 6.79 -1.18 15.39
C GLN A 68 7.40 -0.47 14.17
N LEU A 69 8.21 0.55 14.40
CA LEU A 69 8.96 1.24 13.33
C LEU A 69 9.96 0.30 12.65
N ARG A 70 10.66 -0.56 13.43
CA ARG A 70 11.58 -1.55 12.85
C ARG A 70 10.85 -2.59 12.02
N ALA A 71 9.71 -3.10 12.49
CA ALA A 71 8.88 -4.07 11.76
C ALA A 71 8.37 -3.45 10.43
N ALA A 72 7.75 -2.27 10.49
CA ALA A 72 7.26 -1.57 9.31
C ALA A 72 8.39 -1.27 8.30
N ARG A 73 9.55 -0.80 8.79
CA ARG A 73 10.72 -0.56 7.92
C ARG A 73 11.23 -1.83 7.25
N SER A 74 11.20 -2.97 7.96
CA SER A 74 11.60 -4.26 7.39
C SER A 74 10.71 -4.67 6.23
N VAL A 75 9.39 -4.51 6.36
CA VAL A 75 8.43 -4.79 5.28
C VAL A 75 8.68 -3.87 4.07
N LEU A 76 8.82 -2.58 4.30
CA LEU A 76 9.01 -1.59 3.24
C LEU A 76 10.32 -1.79 2.47
N ARG A 77 11.42 -2.07 3.17
CA ARG A 77 12.77 -2.16 2.57
C ARG A 77 13.14 -3.54 2.06
N ARG A 78 12.93 -4.56 2.89
CA ARG A 78 13.46 -5.92 2.63
C ARG A 78 12.46 -6.77 1.88
N MET A 79 11.17 -6.61 2.17
CA MET A 79 10.10 -7.44 1.62
C MET A 79 9.44 -6.82 0.39
N ARG A 80 9.91 -5.65 -0.05
CA ARG A 80 9.37 -4.93 -1.21
C ARG A 80 7.84 -4.77 -1.16
N GLY A 81 7.29 -4.49 0.03
CA GLY A 81 5.86 -4.38 0.26
C GLY A 81 5.11 -5.72 0.33
N ARG A 82 5.80 -6.85 0.29
CA ARG A 82 5.21 -8.19 0.51
C ARG A 82 5.80 -8.78 1.78
N GLY A 83 4.97 -8.97 2.81
CA GLY A 83 5.49 -9.45 4.08
C GLY A 83 4.42 -10.07 4.95
N ILE A 84 4.86 -10.90 5.89
CA ILE A 84 4.05 -11.46 6.96
C ILE A 84 4.59 -10.89 8.27
N MET A 85 3.70 -10.23 9.03
CA MET A 85 3.98 -9.77 10.38
C MET A 85 3.46 -10.82 11.36
N ALA A 86 4.36 -11.54 12.02
CA ALA A 86 4.05 -12.70 12.86
C ALA A 86 4.47 -12.50 14.31
N ASP A 87 4.37 -11.27 14.82
CA ASP A 87 4.69 -10.97 16.23
C ASP A 87 3.61 -11.50 17.18
N GLU A 88 3.92 -11.53 18.47
CA GLU A 88 2.99 -11.98 19.50
C GLU A 88 1.68 -11.18 19.50
N VAL A 89 0.62 -11.82 19.98
CA VAL A 89 -0.70 -11.17 20.10
C VAL A 89 -0.60 -9.98 21.06
N GLY A 90 -1.18 -8.85 20.66
CA GLY A 90 -1.19 -7.64 21.50
C GLY A 90 -0.06 -6.64 21.25
N LEU A 91 0.96 -6.98 20.48
CA LEU A 91 2.08 -6.06 20.16
C LEU A 91 1.73 -4.97 19.12
N GLY A 92 0.47 -4.89 18.69
CA GLY A 92 0.01 -3.80 17.82
C GLY A 92 0.31 -4.03 16.33
N LYS A 93 0.09 -5.26 15.83
CA LYS A 93 0.23 -5.57 14.38
C LYS A 93 -0.59 -4.65 13.48
N THR A 94 -1.77 -4.24 13.93
CA THR A 94 -2.59 -3.22 13.24
C THR A 94 -1.83 -1.89 13.11
N ILE A 95 -1.05 -1.51 14.14
CA ILE A 95 -0.22 -0.30 14.11
C ILE A 95 0.91 -0.46 13.10
N GLU A 96 1.61 -1.58 13.11
CA GLU A 96 2.69 -1.86 12.16
C GLU A 96 2.19 -1.86 10.71
N ALA A 97 1.06 -2.52 10.46
CA ALA A 97 0.40 -2.50 9.16
C ALA A 97 -0.08 -1.10 8.76
N GLY A 98 -0.65 -0.35 9.70
CA GLY A 98 -1.05 1.05 9.51
C GLY A 98 0.12 1.97 9.17
N LEU A 99 1.29 1.76 9.79
CA LEU A 99 2.53 2.48 9.47
C LEU A 99 2.96 2.20 8.03
N VAL A 100 2.98 0.93 7.60
CA VAL A 100 3.32 0.55 6.22
C VAL A 100 2.35 1.16 5.22
N LEU A 101 1.05 1.03 5.47
CA LEU A 101 -0.01 1.57 4.64
C LEU A 101 0.12 3.09 4.49
N SER A 102 0.23 3.79 5.62
CA SER A 102 0.31 5.25 5.64
C SER A 102 1.56 5.77 4.94
N GLU A 103 2.68 5.09 5.12
CA GLU A 103 3.94 5.45 4.47
C GLU A 103 3.88 5.25 2.95
N LEU A 104 3.30 4.13 2.47
CA LEU A 104 3.11 3.89 1.04
C LEU A 104 2.18 4.92 0.42
N ARG A 105 1.10 5.29 1.12
CA ARG A 105 0.19 6.35 0.67
C ARG A 105 0.87 7.70 0.56
N MET A 106 1.64 8.10 1.59
CA MET A 106 2.36 9.37 1.57
C MET A 106 3.35 9.49 0.43
N ARG A 107 3.83 8.35 -0.04
CA ARG A 107 4.75 8.28 -1.20
C ARG A 107 4.02 8.14 -2.54
N GLY A 108 2.69 8.09 -2.56
CA GLY A 108 1.90 7.87 -3.78
C GLY A 108 2.08 6.47 -4.36
N LEU A 109 2.39 5.49 -3.51
CA LEU A 109 2.64 4.09 -3.90
C LEU A 109 1.44 3.18 -3.61
N ALA A 110 0.42 3.66 -2.91
CA ALA A 110 -0.79 2.91 -2.59
C ALA A 110 -2.00 3.84 -2.47
N ASP A 111 -2.74 4.02 -3.53
CA ASP A 111 -3.98 4.79 -3.56
C ASP A 111 -5.21 3.92 -3.25
N GLN A 112 -5.29 2.75 -3.88
CA GLN A 112 -6.35 1.77 -3.68
C GLN A 112 -5.92 0.72 -2.68
N VAL A 113 -6.52 0.75 -1.48
CA VAL A 113 -6.13 -0.14 -0.38
C VAL A 113 -7.30 -0.97 0.09
N LEU A 114 -7.09 -2.29 0.19
CA LEU A 114 -8.04 -3.25 0.74
C LEU A 114 -7.48 -3.88 2.02
N VAL A 115 -8.29 -3.87 3.07
CA VAL A 115 -8.00 -4.55 4.34
C VAL A 115 -9.05 -5.63 4.56
N ILE A 116 -8.64 -6.88 4.65
CA ILE A 116 -9.52 -8.04 4.89
C ILE A 116 -9.22 -8.58 6.27
N VAL A 117 -10.24 -8.60 7.13
CA VAL A 117 -10.09 -8.95 8.55
C VAL A 117 -11.21 -9.90 9.01
N PRO A 118 -11.06 -10.60 10.13
CA PRO A 118 -12.18 -11.26 10.81
C PRO A 118 -13.32 -10.27 11.11
N ALA A 119 -14.57 -10.74 11.03
CA ALA A 119 -15.74 -9.87 11.21
C ALA A 119 -15.73 -9.05 12.52
N GLY A 120 -15.24 -9.64 13.60
CA GLY A 120 -15.13 -8.97 14.90
C GLY A 120 -14.05 -7.89 14.99
N LEU A 121 -13.16 -7.77 14.00
CA LEU A 121 -12.08 -6.79 14.00
C LEU A 121 -12.32 -5.61 13.04
N VAL A 122 -13.39 -5.63 12.26
CA VAL A 122 -13.70 -4.59 11.27
C VAL A 122 -13.78 -3.20 11.91
N ASP A 123 -14.54 -3.08 13.00
CA ASP A 123 -14.71 -1.80 13.69
C ASP A 123 -13.42 -1.34 14.38
N GLN A 124 -12.65 -2.27 14.93
CA GLN A 124 -11.35 -1.97 15.53
C GLN A 124 -10.39 -1.41 14.48
N TRP A 125 -10.27 -2.06 13.32
CA TRP A 125 -9.41 -1.59 12.23
C TRP A 125 -9.82 -0.22 11.72
N ARG A 126 -11.14 0.00 11.52
CA ARG A 126 -11.67 1.32 11.16
C ARG A 126 -11.25 2.38 12.16
N ASP A 127 -11.55 2.14 13.44
CA ASP A 127 -11.28 3.10 14.51
C ASP A 127 -9.79 3.41 14.65
N GLU A 128 -8.92 2.42 14.51
CA GLU A 128 -7.47 2.61 14.57
C GLU A 128 -6.96 3.41 13.38
N LEU A 129 -7.38 3.07 12.16
CA LEU A 129 -6.96 3.79 10.96
C LEU A 129 -7.43 5.26 10.97
N GLU A 130 -8.67 5.51 11.36
CA GLU A 130 -9.22 6.86 11.41
C GLU A 130 -8.65 7.69 12.55
N ARG A 131 -8.60 7.16 13.77
CA ARG A 131 -8.18 7.92 14.94
C ARG A 131 -6.67 8.11 15.02
N LYS A 132 -5.88 7.07 14.74
CA LYS A 132 -4.42 7.09 14.90
C LYS A 132 -3.72 7.63 13.65
N PHE A 133 -4.16 7.19 12.47
CA PHE A 133 -3.51 7.53 11.21
C PHE A 133 -4.22 8.65 10.43
N GLY A 134 -5.44 9.01 10.81
CA GLY A 134 -6.22 10.02 10.10
C GLY A 134 -6.67 9.59 8.71
N LEU A 135 -6.72 8.28 8.46
CA LEU A 135 -7.12 7.71 7.18
C LEU A 135 -8.62 7.44 7.18
N PRO A 136 -9.42 8.12 6.34
CA PRO A 136 -10.82 7.78 6.18
C PRO A 136 -10.97 6.36 5.63
N THR A 137 -12.00 5.66 6.07
CA THR A 137 -12.25 4.27 5.69
C THR A 137 -13.66 4.05 5.16
N THR A 138 -13.87 2.97 4.41
CA THR A 138 -15.18 2.48 3.98
C THR A 138 -15.29 1.01 4.30
N ILE A 139 -16.39 0.60 4.95
CA ILE A 139 -16.66 -0.82 5.21
C ILE A 139 -17.44 -1.39 4.04
N ALA A 140 -16.84 -2.36 3.34
CA ALA A 140 -17.49 -3.09 2.28
C ALA A 140 -18.38 -4.20 2.85
N GLN A 141 -19.68 -4.11 2.59
CA GLN A 141 -20.67 -5.11 3.02
C GLN A 141 -21.36 -5.76 1.81
N SER A 142 -21.71 -7.05 1.96
CA SER A 142 -22.47 -7.74 0.94
C SER A 142 -23.88 -7.14 0.84
N GLY A 143 -24.22 -6.56 -0.30
CA GLY A 143 -25.59 -6.13 -0.63
C GLY A 143 -25.92 -4.66 -0.46
N SER A 144 -25.13 -3.82 0.24
CA SER A 144 -25.48 -2.43 0.52
C SER A 144 -24.51 -1.37 0.01
N THR A 145 -23.29 -1.74 -0.37
CA THR A 145 -22.30 -0.76 -0.84
C THR A 145 -22.36 -0.65 -2.35
N PRO A 146 -22.73 0.51 -2.92
CA PRO A 146 -22.61 0.73 -4.37
C PRO A 146 -21.19 0.45 -4.84
N ALA A 147 -21.04 -0.16 -6.02
CA ALA A 147 -19.73 -0.47 -6.61
C ALA A 147 -18.81 0.76 -6.70
N ARG A 148 -19.41 1.96 -6.70
CA ARG A 148 -18.73 3.26 -6.76
C ARG A 148 -18.07 3.68 -5.42
N GLU A 149 -18.45 3.07 -4.30
CA GLU A 149 -17.90 3.39 -2.97
C GLU A 149 -16.74 2.48 -2.59
N ILE A 150 -16.53 1.37 -3.31
CA ILE A 150 -15.41 0.47 -3.10
C ILE A 150 -14.23 0.98 -3.90
N GLY A 151 -13.24 1.51 -3.22
CA GLY A 151 -11.95 1.86 -3.78
C GLY A 151 -11.80 3.23 -4.45
N MET A 152 -12.88 3.94 -4.83
CA MET A 152 -12.74 5.17 -5.64
C MET A 152 -12.69 6.47 -4.82
N ASP A 153 -13.50 6.63 -3.80
CA ASP A 153 -13.61 7.91 -3.06
C ASP A 153 -13.03 7.86 -1.64
N ARG A 154 -12.63 6.68 -1.17
CA ARG A 154 -12.12 6.50 0.19
C ARG A 154 -10.73 5.87 0.15
N PRO A 155 -9.82 6.35 1.00
CA PRO A 155 -8.45 5.88 0.97
C PRO A 155 -8.28 4.40 1.34
N VAL A 156 -9.16 3.84 2.20
CA VAL A 156 -9.03 2.46 2.68
C VAL A 156 -10.39 1.75 2.68
N THR A 157 -10.48 0.63 1.97
CA THR A 157 -11.65 -0.25 2.01
C THR A 157 -11.40 -1.38 3.00
N ILE A 158 -12.29 -1.57 3.97
CA ILE A 158 -12.23 -2.66 4.95
C ILE A 158 -13.36 -3.63 4.66
N ALA A 159 -13.03 -4.92 4.55
CA ALA A 159 -14.01 -5.99 4.39
C ALA A 159 -13.80 -7.09 5.44
N SER A 160 -14.89 -7.67 5.93
CA SER A 160 -14.73 -8.91 6.68
C SER A 160 -14.45 -10.08 5.74
N LEU A 161 -13.61 -11.02 6.16
CA LEU A 161 -13.32 -12.22 5.39
C LEU A 161 -14.60 -12.99 5.03
N ALA A 162 -15.58 -13.02 5.93
CA ALA A 162 -16.86 -13.67 5.71
C ALA A 162 -17.69 -12.97 4.61
N ALA A 163 -17.66 -11.64 4.54
CA ALA A 163 -18.35 -10.87 3.52
C ALA A 163 -17.61 -10.93 2.17
N ALA A 164 -16.28 -10.80 2.19
CA ALA A 164 -15.44 -10.81 1.00
C ALA A 164 -15.54 -12.11 0.18
N ARG A 165 -15.93 -13.23 0.83
CA ARG A 165 -16.11 -14.54 0.18
C ARG A 165 -17.49 -14.74 -0.47
N ARG A 166 -18.39 -13.78 -0.38
CA ARG A 166 -19.77 -13.88 -0.88
C ARG A 166 -19.96 -13.01 -2.12
N ASP A 167 -20.64 -13.58 -3.13
CA ASP A 167 -21.16 -12.79 -4.23
C ASP A 167 -22.30 -11.87 -3.73
N PRO A 168 -22.43 -10.65 -4.28
CA PRO A 168 -21.64 -10.05 -5.36
C PRO A 168 -20.38 -9.29 -4.90
N LEU A 169 -20.05 -9.29 -3.59
CA LEU A 169 -18.91 -8.52 -3.09
C LEU A 169 -17.58 -9.10 -3.59
N LEU A 170 -17.46 -10.44 -3.64
CA LEU A 170 -16.24 -11.09 -4.16
C LEU A 170 -15.90 -10.59 -5.56
N GLY A 171 -16.88 -10.62 -6.48
CA GLY A 171 -16.66 -10.14 -7.86
C GLY A 171 -16.16 -8.70 -7.89
N ARG A 172 -16.78 -7.79 -7.12
CA ARG A 172 -16.38 -6.40 -7.06
C ARG A 172 -14.96 -6.20 -6.51
N LEU A 173 -14.59 -6.96 -5.47
CA LEU A 173 -13.24 -6.89 -4.89
C LEU A 173 -12.18 -7.43 -5.84
N THR A 174 -12.49 -8.47 -6.63
CA THR A 174 -11.59 -9.05 -7.61
C THR A 174 -11.46 -8.23 -8.88
N ASP A 175 -12.50 -7.49 -9.26
CA ASP A 175 -12.49 -6.62 -10.44
C ASP A 175 -11.78 -5.26 -10.18
N THR A 176 -11.47 -4.96 -8.92
CA THR A 176 -10.78 -3.73 -8.53
C THR A 176 -9.27 -3.95 -8.49
N ASN A 177 -8.52 -3.05 -9.13
CA ASN A 177 -7.06 -3.04 -9.01
C ASN A 177 -6.65 -2.44 -7.66
N TRP A 178 -6.11 -3.26 -6.79
CA TRP A 178 -5.62 -2.86 -5.48
C TRP A 178 -4.11 -2.67 -5.51
N ASP A 179 -3.64 -1.52 -5.05
CA ASP A 179 -2.21 -1.23 -4.89
C ASP A 179 -1.65 -1.94 -3.65
N LEU A 180 -2.49 -2.08 -2.62
CA LEU A 180 -2.13 -2.74 -1.36
C LEU A 180 -3.30 -3.57 -0.83
N VAL A 181 -3.02 -4.82 -0.48
CA VAL A 181 -3.97 -5.70 0.21
C VAL A 181 -3.37 -6.15 1.53
N ILE A 182 -4.11 -5.96 2.62
CA ILE A 182 -3.74 -6.38 3.97
C ILE A 182 -4.72 -7.46 4.42
N PHE A 183 -4.20 -8.60 4.88
CA PHE A 183 -4.97 -9.68 5.50
C PHE A 183 -4.59 -9.80 6.97
N ASP A 184 -5.58 -9.85 7.85
CA ASP A 184 -5.42 -10.07 9.27
C ASP A 184 -6.12 -11.36 9.73
#